data_398877f19b65010d17cc60f8e16fd32c
#
_entry.id   398877f19b65010d17cc60f8e16fd32c
#
_cell.length_a   1.000
_cell.length_b   1.000
_cell.length_c   1.000
_cell.angle_alpha   90.00
_cell.angle_beta   90.00
_cell.angle_gamma   90.00
#
_symmetry.space_group_name_H-M   'P 1'
#
loop_
_entity.id
_entity.type
_entity.pdbx_description
1 polymer ?
#
loop_
_entity_poly.entity_id
_entity_poly.type
_entity_poly.pdbx_seq_one_letter_code
_entity_poly.pdbx_strand_id
1 'polypeptide(L)'
;MPYLLDKEKVGFPDPQLADEDGLLAVGGSMEPLWLLNAYYLGIFPWYMHQGTPYWYAPKRRMVLFPTEFRCAKSLARKLHDARYEVRIDTCFREVMEHCASVERPDQETGTWIEPAFVEAYCELHRQGFAHSFETFFNGQLVGGLYGVSLSDYFCGESMFHTVSDASKLAFAHMVDFALLHGFRFIDAQMHTPHLASLGAREIANNEFAALLEKQNFERTYRGRWKSHSVVLLLGGNEGDRVQTMLRAITEVARRIGTVASISGIYETAPWGFEAEQTFLNQAVVVDTDQEAYEVLRHALEIERDLGRVRHEGQVGYASRPIDIDLIFYDRAVLDTPDLQLPHPRMQLRRFVLQPLAEIIPDFLHPKFHKTVAQLLSECSDEGRVELFL
;
A
#
# COMPACT_ATOMS: atom_id res chain seq x y z
N MET A 1 3.98 36.81 -12.18
CA MET A 1 4.47 36.14 -13.39
C MET A 1 5.19 34.88 -12.98
N PRO A 2 5.00 33.75 -13.68
CA PRO A 2 5.68 32.51 -13.39
C PRO A 2 7.19 32.62 -13.60
N TYR A 3 7.96 31.83 -12.87
CA TYR A 3 9.40 31.72 -13.08
C TYR A 3 9.70 30.95 -14.36
N LEU A 4 10.71 31.40 -15.10
CA LEU A 4 11.18 30.70 -16.31
C LEU A 4 12.31 29.74 -15.91
N LEU A 5 12.15 28.47 -16.23
CA LEU A 5 13.11 27.41 -15.89
C LEU A 5 14.00 27.10 -17.11
N ASP A 6 15.31 27.01 -16.85
CA ASP A 6 16.30 26.60 -17.85
C ASP A 6 16.36 25.04 -17.89
N LYS A 7 16.27 24.45 -19.08
CA LYS A 7 16.32 23.00 -19.30
C LYS A 7 17.63 22.36 -18.84
N GLU A 8 18.73 23.11 -18.86
CA GLU A 8 20.06 22.60 -18.51
C GLU A 8 20.31 22.56 -16.99
N LYS A 9 19.46 23.25 -16.20
CA LYS A 9 19.68 23.39 -14.78
C LYS A 9 18.45 22.97 -13.99
N VAL A 10 18.44 21.72 -13.48
CA VAL A 10 17.35 21.22 -12.63
C VAL A 10 17.26 22.02 -11.33
N GLY A 11 16.09 22.56 -11.07
CA GLY A 11 15.79 23.30 -9.84
C GLY A 11 14.52 24.11 -9.97
N PHE A 12 13.83 24.29 -8.86
CA PHE A 12 12.58 25.06 -8.77
C PHE A 12 12.74 26.20 -7.76
N PRO A 13 12.00 27.33 -7.96
CA PRO A 13 11.84 28.33 -6.93
C PRO A 13 11.05 27.77 -5.73
N ASP A 14 11.06 28.49 -4.61
CA ASP A 14 10.27 28.14 -3.44
C ASP A 14 8.78 27.99 -3.82
N PRO A 15 8.14 26.83 -3.53
CA PRO A 15 6.72 26.59 -3.82
C PRO A 15 5.77 27.66 -3.25
N GLN A 16 6.16 28.34 -2.17
CA GLN A 16 5.37 29.43 -1.57
C GLN A 16 5.26 30.67 -2.47
N LEU A 17 6.11 30.79 -3.48
CA LEU A 17 6.12 31.89 -4.45
C LEU A 17 5.12 31.70 -5.60
N ALA A 18 4.36 30.60 -5.62
CA ALA A 18 3.28 30.40 -6.58
C ALA A 18 2.23 31.51 -6.51
N ASP A 19 1.66 31.86 -7.64
CA ASP A 19 0.61 32.87 -7.73
C ASP A 19 -0.73 32.42 -7.09
N GLU A 20 -1.76 33.25 -7.20
CA GLU A 20 -3.07 32.94 -6.59
C GLU A 20 -3.72 31.67 -7.18
N ASP A 21 -3.46 31.38 -8.46
CA ASP A 21 -3.96 30.18 -9.16
C ASP A 21 -3.07 28.96 -8.93
N GLY A 22 -1.95 29.14 -8.22
CA GLY A 22 -0.97 28.09 -7.93
C GLY A 22 0.10 27.89 -8.99
N LEU A 23 0.13 28.69 -10.06
CA LEU A 23 1.19 28.60 -11.07
C LEU A 23 2.50 29.13 -10.47
N LEU A 24 3.54 28.28 -10.51
CA LEU A 24 4.85 28.59 -9.97
C LEU A 24 5.87 28.90 -11.08
N ALA A 25 5.97 27.99 -12.05
CA ALA A 25 7.04 28.08 -13.04
C ALA A 25 6.61 27.50 -14.41
N VAL A 26 7.36 27.90 -15.46
CA VAL A 26 7.16 27.43 -16.83
C VAL A 26 8.53 27.08 -17.42
N GLY A 27 8.62 26.00 -18.19
CA GLY A 27 9.86 25.53 -18.78
C GLY A 27 10.47 24.35 -18.05
N GLY A 28 11.79 24.17 -18.14
CA GLY A 28 12.46 22.97 -17.67
C GLY A 28 12.21 21.75 -18.57
N SER A 29 12.12 20.57 -17.99
CA SER A 29 11.96 19.31 -18.72
C SER A 29 11.02 18.34 -17.99
N MET A 30 10.44 17.37 -18.70
CA MET A 30 9.67 16.25 -18.14
C MET A 30 10.56 15.02 -17.82
N GLU A 31 11.87 15.16 -17.88
CA GLU A 31 12.79 14.09 -17.54
C GLU A 31 12.63 13.66 -16.06
N PRO A 32 12.91 12.40 -15.72
CA PRO A 32 12.70 11.86 -14.37
C PRO A 32 13.27 12.71 -13.24
N LEU A 33 14.48 13.25 -13.43
CA LEU A 33 15.13 14.08 -12.40
C LEU A 33 14.34 15.38 -12.13
N TRP A 34 13.75 15.99 -13.15
CA TRP A 34 12.88 17.15 -13.01
C TRP A 34 11.59 16.82 -12.26
N LEU A 35 10.93 15.72 -12.65
CA LEU A 35 9.70 15.27 -12.04
C LEU A 35 9.91 14.90 -10.56
N LEU A 36 10.95 14.12 -10.26
CA LEU A 36 11.26 13.74 -8.89
C LEU A 36 11.61 14.92 -8.00
N ASN A 37 12.37 15.90 -8.54
CA ASN A 37 12.69 17.14 -7.83
C ASN A 37 11.42 17.97 -7.55
N ALA A 38 10.52 18.07 -8.53
CA ALA A 38 9.25 18.77 -8.39
C ALA A 38 8.39 18.12 -7.28
N TYR A 39 8.14 16.83 -7.37
CA TYR A 39 7.34 16.11 -6.36
C TYR A 39 7.96 16.20 -4.97
N TYR A 40 9.28 16.08 -4.87
CA TYR A 40 9.99 16.23 -3.59
C TYR A 40 9.72 17.60 -2.93
N LEU A 41 9.53 18.64 -3.73
CA LEU A 41 9.19 20.00 -3.26
C LEU A 41 7.68 20.27 -3.16
N GLY A 42 6.83 19.27 -3.45
CA GLY A 42 5.38 19.43 -3.50
C GLY A 42 4.87 20.16 -4.74
N ILE A 43 5.68 20.23 -5.76
CA ILE A 43 5.37 20.83 -7.08
C ILE A 43 4.95 19.70 -8.03
N PHE A 44 4.03 19.97 -8.94
CA PHE A 44 3.62 19.00 -9.96
C PHE A 44 3.42 19.68 -11.33
N PRO A 45 3.64 18.95 -12.45
CA PRO A 45 3.31 19.46 -13.77
C PRO A 45 1.80 19.31 -14.01
N TRP A 46 1.10 20.40 -14.28
CA TRP A 46 -0.35 20.31 -14.52
C TRP A 46 -0.65 20.04 -16.00
N TYR A 47 -0.02 20.78 -16.89
CA TYR A 47 -0.19 20.59 -18.34
C TYR A 47 1.06 21.05 -19.09
N MET A 48 1.08 20.72 -20.38
CA MET A 48 2.06 21.28 -21.32
C MET A 48 1.37 22.21 -22.30
N HIS A 49 2.07 23.22 -22.72
CA HIS A 49 1.64 24.07 -23.85
C HIS A 49 2.78 24.20 -24.82
N GLN A 50 2.56 23.78 -26.06
CA GLN A 50 3.59 23.78 -27.14
C GLN A 50 4.90 23.07 -26.70
N GLY A 51 4.79 21.93 -26.03
CA GLY A 51 5.92 21.16 -25.53
C GLY A 51 6.66 21.75 -24.33
N THR A 52 6.08 22.78 -23.69
CA THR A 52 6.65 23.42 -22.49
C THR A 52 5.81 23.09 -21.28
N PRO A 53 6.39 22.48 -20.19
CA PRO A 53 5.65 22.14 -19.00
C PRO A 53 5.36 23.34 -18.10
N TYR A 54 4.18 23.32 -17.46
CA TYR A 54 3.70 24.30 -16.50
C TYR A 54 3.61 23.66 -15.12
N TRP A 55 4.31 24.24 -14.14
CA TRP A 55 4.50 23.68 -12.80
C TRP A 55 3.69 24.43 -11.76
N TYR A 56 2.99 23.67 -10.92
CA TYR A 56 2.03 24.22 -9.97
C TYR A 56 2.37 23.82 -8.53
N ALA A 57 2.09 24.74 -7.61
CA ALA A 57 2.13 24.57 -6.16
C ALA A 57 0.95 25.34 -5.52
N PRO A 58 -0.27 24.77 -5.52
CA PRO A 58 -1.46 25.47 -5.03
C PRO A 58 -1.38 25.84 -3.55
N LYS A 59 -1.97 27.00 -3.16
CA LYS A 59 -2.03 27.49 -1.78
C LYS A 59 -2.85 26.57 -0.86
N ARG A 60 -3.77 25.80 -1.41
CA ARG A 60 -4.53 24.76 -0.71
C ARG A 60 -4.29 23.42 -1.42
N ARG A 61 -3.98 22.41 -0.63
CA ARG A 61 -3.64 21.09 -1.15
C ARG A 61 -4.69 20.08 -0.73
N MET A 62 -5.22 19.34 -1.70
CA MET A 62 -6.12 18.22 -1.42
C MET A 62 -5.32 16.99 -1.00
N VAL A 63 -5.55 16.49 0.21
CA VAL A 63 -4.81 15.37 0.81
C VAL A 63 -5.78 14.37 1.39
N LEU A 64 -5.51 13.08 1.20
CA LEU A 64 -6.15 12.00 1.95
C LEU A 64 -5.14 11.39 2.92
N PHE A 65 -5.48 11.36 4.20
CA PHE A 65 -4.80 10.49 5.16
C PHE A 65 -5.43 9.10 5.04
N PRO A 66 -4.64 8.02 4.83
CA PRO A 66 -5.21 6.68 4.57
C PRO A 66 -6.22 6.22 5.64
N THR A 67 -6.00 6.62 6.91
CA THR A 67 -6.91 6.33 8.04
C THR A 67 -8.23 7.10 7.99
N GLU A 68 -8.33 8.18 7.20
CA GLU A 68 -9.54 8.99 7.02
C GLU A 68 -10.38 8.53 5.80
N PHE A 69 -9.94 7.47 5.10
CA PHE A 69 -10.64 6.95 3.92
C PHE A 69 -12.08 6.52 4.23
N ARG A 70 -13.02 6.98 3.40
CA ARG A 70 -14.45 6.69 3.53
C ARG A 70 -14.90 5.71 2.45
N CYS A 71 -15.03 4.45 2.84
CA CYS A 71 -15.57 3.41 1.96
C CYS A 71 -17.10 3.34 2.08
N ALA A 72 -17.83 3.75 1.04
CA ALA A 72 -19.29 3.64 1.01
C ALA A 72 -19.73 2.16 1.01
N LYS A 73 -20.88 1.85 1.62
CA LYS A 73 -21.41 0.47 1.70
C LYS A 73 -21.57 -0.22 0.33
N SER A 74 -21.87 0.54 -0.72
CA SER A 74 -21.94 0.03 -2.09
C SER A 74 -20.57 -0.38 -2.63
N LEU A 75 -19.53 0.42 -2.34
CA LEU A 75 -18.15 0.13 -2.72
C LEU A 75 -17.64 -1.09 -1.96
N ALA A 76 -17.87 -1.16 -0.64
CA ALA A 76 -17.49 -2.29 0.19
C ALA A 76 -18.04 -3.63 -0.34
N ARG A 77 -19.29 -3.64 -0.84
CA ARG A 77 -19.85 -4.85 -1.47
C ARG A 77 -19.15 -5.25 -2.75
N LYS A 78 -18.72 -4.27 -3.56
CA LYS A 78 -17.97 -4.55 -4.81
C LYS A 78 -16.54 -5.04 -4.55
N LEU A 79 -15.90 -4.61 -3.46
CA LEU A 79 -14.58 -5.11 -3.03
C LEU A 79 -14.59 -6.62 -2.71
N HIS A 80 -15.76 -7.19 -2.41
CA HIS A 80 -15.94 -8.63 -2.17
C HIS A 80 -16.55 -9.38 -3.36
N ASP A 81 -16.77 -8.74 -4.49
CA ASP A 81 -17.34 -9.35 -5.70
C ASP A 81 -16.21 -9.95 -6.54
N ALA A 82 -16.10 -11.28 -6.57
CA ALA A 82 -15.03 -12.02 -7.27
C ALA A 82 -14.93 -11.75 -8.78
N ARG A 83 -15.88 -11.01 -9.38
CA ARG A 83 -15.79 -10.58 -10.79
C ARG A 83 -14.84 -9.40 -10.97
N TYR A 84 -14.55 -8.67 -9.88
CA TYR A 84 -13.57 -7.59 -9.88
C TYR A 84 -12.25 -8.12 -9.32
N GLU A 85 -11.19 -7.78 -9.99
CA GLU A 85 -9.81 -8.03 -9.59
C GLU A 85 -9.05 -6.70 -9.66
N VAL A 86 -8.26 -6.38 -8.65
CA VAL A 86 -7.34 -5.23 -8.72
C VAL A 86 -5.92 -5.74 -8.77
N ARG A 87 -5.18 -5.27 -9.76
CA ARG A 87 -3.75 -5.56 -9.94
C ARG A 87 -2.94 -4.29 -9.77
N ILE A 88 -1.64 -4.46 -9.54
CA ILE A 88 -0.69 -3.35 -9.40
C ILE A 88 0.44 -3.51 -10.41
N ASP A 89 0.78 -2.45 -11.13
CA ASP A 89 1.91 -2.37 -12.06
C ASP A 89 1.89 -3.42 -13.19
N THR A 90 0.71 -3.89 -13.60
CA THR A 90 0.58 -4.89 -14.66
C THR A 90 0.39 -4.30 -16.04
N CYS A 91 -0.24 -3.11 -16.14
CA CYS A 91 -0.49 -2.43 -17.41
C CYS A 91 -0.44 -0.89 -17.30
N PHE A 92 0.63 -0.35 -16.68
CA PHE A 92 0.81 1.08 -16.38
C PHE A 92 0.54 2.00 -17.58
N ARG A 93 1.14 1.72 -18.75
CA ARG A 93 0.94 2.51 -19.98
C ARG A 93 -0.53 2.55 -20.38
N GLU A 94 -1.22 1.42 -20.36
CA GLU A 94 -2.63 1.29 -20.73
C GLU A 94 -3.52 2.12 -19.78
N VAL A 95 -3.22 2.12 -18.49
CA VAL A 95 -3.88 3.00 -17.50
C VAL A 95 -3.70 4.47 -17.86
N MET A 96 -2.48 4.91 -18.21
CA MET A 96 -2.23 6.28 -18.60
C MET A 96 -2.97 6.68 -19.89
N GLU A 97 -2.99 5.81 -20.91
CA GLU A 97 -3.69 6.04 -22.17
C GLU A 97 -5.20 6.14 -21.96
N HIS A 98 -5.77 5.30 -21.08
CA HIS A 98 -7.16 5.42 -20.66
C HIS A 98 -7.43 6.74 -19.91
N CYS A 99 -6.57 7.14 -18.97
CA CYS A 99 -6.68 8.43 -18.29
C CYS A 99 -6.60 9.62 -19.26
N ALA A 100 -5.78 9.50 -20.31
CA ALA A 100 -5.67 10.50 -21.38
C ALA A 100 -6.92 10.56 -22.28
N SER A 101 -7.69 9.49 -22.40
CA SER A 101 -8.89 9.41 -23.22
C SER A 101 -10.18 9.86 -22.55
N VAL A 102 -10.16 10.10 -21.21
CA VAL A 102 -11.37 10.49 -20.46
C VAL A 102 -11.78 11.92 -20.83
N GLU A 103 -12.98 12.07 -21.38
CA GLU A 103 -13.64 13.35 -21.53
C GLU A 103 -14.02 13.92 -20.15
N ARG A 104 -13.61 15.14 -19.86
CA ARG A 104 -13.91 15.82 -18.59
C ARG A 104 -14.80 17.03 -18.84
N PRO A 105 -15.92 17.19 -18.09
CA PRO A 105 -16.91 18.24 -18.33
C PRO A 105 -16.36 19.66 -18.32
N ASP A 106 -15.26 19.90 -17.61
CA ASP A 106 -14.67 21.22 -17.39
C ASP A 106 -13.50 21.55 -18.33
N GLN A 107 -13.24 20.70 -19.33
CA GLN A 107 -12.17 20.91 -20.31
C GLN A 107 -12.78 21.22 -21.69
N GLU A 108 -12.59 22.46 -22.17
CA GLU A 108 -13.14 22.91 -23.45
C GLU A 108 -12.60 22.16 -24.69
N THR A 109 -11.39 21.57 -24.61
CA THR A 109 -10.82 20.74 -25.70
C THR A 109 -9.79 19.75 -25.17
N GLY A 110 -10.11 18.44 -25.24
CA GLY A 110 -9.12 17.36 -25.08
C GLY A 110 -8.66 17.09 -23.64
N THR A 111 -7.62 16.28 -23.52
CA THR A 111 -6.99 15.92 -22.25
C THR A 111 -5.73 16.75 -22.02
N TRP A 112 -5.40 17.01 -20.75
CA TRP A 112 -4.10 17.61 -20.37
C TRP A 112 -2.94 16.59 -20.45
N ILE A 113 -3.25 15.28 -20.54
CA ILE A 113 -2.24 14.21 -20.64
C ILE A 113 -1.84 14.05 -22.11
N GLU A 114 -0.82 14.81 -22.52
CA GLU A 114 -0.21 14.69 -23.83
C GLU A 114 0.70 13.45 -23.93
N PRO A 115 1.05 12.97 -25.13
CA PRO A 115 1.97 11.83 -25.30
C PRO A 115 3.29 11.97 -24.56
N ALA A 116 3.81 13.18 -24.42
CA ALA A 116 5.03 13.47 -23.66
C ALA A 116 4.89 13.16 -22.18
N PHE A 117 3.71 13.37 -21.56
CA PHE A 117 3.41 12.92 -20.20
C PHE A 117 3.45 11.39 -20.11
N VAL A 118 2.80 10.69 -21.04
CA VAL A 118 2.78 9.23 -21.06
C VAL A 118 4.20 8.68 -21.07
N GLU A 119 5.06 9.18 -21.94
CA GLU A 119 6.46 8.71 -22.01
C GLU A 119 7.25 9.03 -20.73
N ALA A 120 7.10 10.25 -20.19
CA ALA A 120 7.80 10.67 -18.97
C ALA A 120 7.42 9.81 -17.75
N TYR A 121 6.13 9.55 -17.56
CA TYR A 121 5.67 8.72 -16.43
C TYR A 121 5.92 7.23 -16.64
N CYS A 122 5.89 6.72 -17.87
CA CYS A 122 6.37 5.38 -18.18
C CYS A 122 7.86 5.21 -17.88
N GLU A 123 8.67 6.27 -18.06
CA GLU A 123 10.07 6.26 -17.64
C GLU A 123 10.20 6.23 -16.12
N LEU A 124 9.43 7.04 -15.37
CA LEU A 124 9.38 6.96 -13.90
C LEU A 124 8.93 5.59 -13.43
N HIS A 125 7.97 4.97 -14.10
CA HIS A 125 7.52 3.61 -13.79
C HIS A 125 8.65 2.58 -13.99
N ARG A 126 9.39 2.64 -15.10
CA ARG A 126 10.57 1.78 -15.32
C ARG A 126 11.66 1.96 -14.25
N GLN A 127 11.79 3.17 -13.71
CA GLN A 127 12.70 3.47 -12.61
C GLN A 127 12.13 3.10 -11.22
N GLY A 128 10.87 2.64 -11.15
CA GLY A 128 10.20 2.20 -9.93
C GLY A 128 9.72 3.33 -9.03
N PHE A 129 9.36 4.48 -9.59
CA PHE A 129 8.80 5.62 -8.85
C PHE A 129 7.33 5.89 -9.19
N ALA A 130 6.87 5.53 -10.39
CA ALA A 130 5.48 5.67 -10.76
C ALA A 130 4.79 4.30 -10.77
N HIS A 131 3.55 4.26 -10.29
CA HIS A 131 2.80 3.03 -10.06
C HIS A 131 1.35 3.19 -10.49
N SER A 132 0.73 2.09 -10.87
CA SER A 132 -0.69 2.01 -11.23
C SER A 132 -1.42 0.96 -10.43
N PHE A 133 -2.71 1.21 -10.21
CA PHE A 133 -3.68 0.26 -9.67
C PHE A 133 -4.74 0.05 -10.73
N GLU A 134 -4.93 -1.17 -11.18
CA GLU A 134 -5.78 -1.54 -12.31
C GLU A 134 -6.97 -2.37 -11.84
N THR A 135 -8.19 -1.93 -12.16
CA THR A 135 -9.40 -2.71 -11.88
C THR A 135 -9.85 -3.45 -13.13
N PHE A 136 -9.85 -4.77 -13.03
CA PHE A 136 -10.38 -5.67 -14.05
C PHE A 136 -11.79 -6.14 -13.65
N PHE A 137 -12.68 -6.28 -14.63
CA PHE A 137 -13.98 -6.89 -14.49
C PHE A 137 -14.14 -8.00 -15.53
N ASN A 138 -14.29 -9.25 -15.08
CA ASN A 138 -14.27 -10.43 -15.94
C ASN A 138 -13.04 -10.46 -16.88
N GLY A 139 -11.86 -10.09 -16.37
CA GLY A 139 -10.59 -10.09 -17.10
C GLY A 139 -10.38 -8.91 -18.06
N GLN A 140 -11.30 -7.93 -18.12
CA GLN A 140 -11.15 -6.70 -18.92
C GLN A 140 -10.77 -5.52 -18.02
N LEU A 141 -9.82 -4.70 -18.42
CA LEU A 141 -9.47 -3.46 -17.73
C LEU A 141 -10.63 -2.47 -17.85
N VAL A 142 -11.23 -2.10 -16.71
CA VAL A 142 -12.42 -1.24 -16.65
C VAL A 142 -12.25 0.01 -15.80
N GLY A 143 -11.14 0.15 -15.12
CA GLY A 143 -10.81 1.32 -14.31
C GLY A 143 -9.39 1.23 -13.77
N GLY A 144 -8.89 2.35 -13.28
CA GLY A 144 -7.57 2.39 -12.70
C GLY A 144 -7.18 3.81 -12.29
N LEU A 145 -6.04 3.89 -11.65
CA LEU A 145 -5.36 5.14 -11.32
C LEU A 145 -3.86 4.96 -11.46
N TYR A 146 -3.14 6.05 -11.61
CA TYR A 146 -1.69 6.06 -11.51
C TYR A 146 -1.20 7.24 -10.68
N GLY A 147 0.05 7.15 -10.23
CA GLY A 147 0.70 8.21 -9.48
C GLY A 147 2.18 7.94 -9.23
N VAL A 148 2.79 8.81 -8.45
CA VAL A 148 4.21 8.78 -8.09
C VAL A 148 4.38 8.51 -6.61
N SER A 149 5.23 7.55 -6.25
CA SER A 149 5.62 7.24 -4.88
C SER A 149 6.95 7.89 -4.54
N LEU A 150 6.97 8.68 -3.48
CA LEU A 150 8.18 9.28 -2.93
C LEU A 150 8.17 9.20 -1.41
N SER A 151 9.30 8.81 -0.83
CA SER A 151 9.39 8.66 0.62
C SER A 151 8.27 7.73 1.14
N ASP A 152 7.41 8.26 1.98
CA ASP A 152 6.27 7.60 2.62
C ASP A 152 4.93 8.26 2.25
N TYR A 153 4.79 8.69 0.99
CA TYR A 153 3.54 9.23 0.44
C TYR A 153 3.38 8.92 -1.04
N PHE A 154 2.16 9.04 -1.53
CA PHE A 154 1.78 8.79 -2.90
C PHE A 154 1.13 10.03 -3.52
N CYS A 155 1.62 10.50 -4.66
CA CYS A 155 1.01 11.55 -5.46
C CYS A 155 0.08 10.90 -6.49
N GLY A 156 -1.24 10.94 -6.26
CA GLY A 156 -2.23 10.46 -7.23
C GLY A 156 -2.40 11.46 -8.37
N GLU A 157 -2.12 11.03 -9.60
CA GLU A 157 -2.12 11.91 -10.76
C GLU A 157 -3.46 11.92 -11.48
N SER A 158 -3.97 10.76 -11.83
CA SER A 158 -5.21 10.64 -12.57
C SER A 158 -5.85 9.27 -12.35
N MET A 159 -7.17 9.20 -12.64
CA MET A 159 -7.92 7.96 -12.63
C MET A 159 -8.97 7.94 -13.74
N PHE A 160 -9.32 6.74 -14.17
CA PHE A 160 -10.37 6.50 -15.16
C PHE A 160 -11.29 5.36 -14.75
N HIS A 161 -12.47 5.28 -15.34
CA HIS A 161 -13.37 4.14 -15.26
C HIS A 161 -14.29 4.07 -16.48
N THR A 162 -14.53 2.86 -16.95
CA THR A 162 -15.55 2.55 -17.97
C THR A 162 -16.76 1.85 -17.35
N VAL A 163 -16.58 1.26 -16.16
CA VAL A 163 -17.62 0.66 -15.33
C VAL A 163 -17.72 1.42 -14.02
N SER A 164 -18.95 1.71 -13.57
CA SER A 164 -19.22 2.48 -12.34
C SER A 164 -18.46 1.93 -11.14
N ASP A 165 -17.78 2.83 -10.40
CA ASP A 165 -16.96 2.59 -9.22
C ASP A 165 -15.63 1.85 -9.47
N ALA A 166 -15.28 1.49 -10.71
CA ALA A 166 -14.03 0.76 -10.97
C ALA A 166 -12.78 1.57 -10.55
N SER A 167 -12.72 2.88 -10.80
CA SER A 167 -11.64 3.72 -10.28
C SER A 167 -11.62 3.82 -8.75
N LYS A 168 -12.79 3.74 -8.09
CA LYS A 168 -12.87 3.72 -6.62
C LYS A 168 -12.39 2.39 -6.04
N LEU A 169 -12.54 1.27 -6.75
CA LEU A 169 -11.96 -0.01 -6.35
C LEU A 169 -10.44 0.05 -6.39
N ALA A 170 -9.85 0.55 -7.48
CA ALA A 170 -8.41 0.81 -7.58
C ALA A 170 -7.93 1.74 -6.45
N PHE A 171 -8.68 2.83 -6.17
CA PHE A 171 -8.35 3.77 -5.10
C PHE A 171 -8.42 3.14 -3.71
N ALA A 172 -9.42 2.30 -3.43
CA ALA A 172 -9.51 1.58 -2.15
C ALA A 172 -8.33 0.63 -1.94
N HIS A 173 -7.90 -0.10 -2.98
CA HIS A 173 -6.70 -0.94 -2.93
C HIS A 173 -5.42 -0.12 -2.71
N MET A 174 -5.30 1.04 -3.35
CA MET A 174 -4.17 1.95 -3.13
C MET A 174 -4.14 2.45 -1.68
N VAL A 175 -5.29 2.73 -1.06
CA VAL A 175 -5.37 3.11 0.36
C VAL A 175 -4.95 1.94 1.27
N ASP A 176 -5.36 0.71 0.95
CA ASP A 176 -4.95 -0.47 1.72
C ASP A 176 -3.46 -0.72 1.61
N PHE A 177 -2.92 -0.60 0.41
CA PHE A 177 -1.49 -0.65 0.17
C PHE A 177 -0.75 0.42 1.00
N ALA A 178 -1.25 1.66 0.99
CA ALA A 178 -0.68 2.75 1.76
C ALA A 178 -0.66 2.46 3.28
N LEU A 179 -1.74 1.86 3.82
CA LEU A 179 -1.81 1.47 5.23
C LEU A 179 -0.83 0.35 5.58
N LEU A 180 -0.70 -0.66 4.71
CA LEU A 180 0.23 -1.79 4.92
C LEU A 180 1.70 -1.39 4.83
N HIS A 181 2.00 -0.38 4.00
CA HIS A 181 3.38 0.11 3.77
C HIS A 181 3.72 1.38 4.56
N GLY A 182 2.82 1.81 5.47
CA GLY A 182 3.06 2.95 6.35
C GLY A 182 3.15 4.30 5.63
N PHE A 183 2.42 4.47 4.53
CA PHE A 183 2.33 5.76 3.86
C PHE A 183 1.52 6.73 4.72
N ARG A 184 2.07 7.91 4.94
CA ARG A 184 1.45 8.93 5.81
C ARG A 184 0.26 9.64 5.16
N PHE A 185 0.35 9.91 3.87
CA PHE A 185 -0.71 10.61 3.14
C PHE A 185 -0.67 10.31 1.63
N ILE A 186 -1.80 10.58 0.98
CA ILE A 186 -1.97 10.58 -0.46
C ILE A 186 -2.24 12.01 -0.89
N ASP A 187 -1.35 12.55 -1.71
CA ASP A 187 -1.49 13.87 -2.29
C ASP A 187 -2.37 13.77 -3.54
N ALA A 188 -3.49 14.45 -3.53
CA ALA A 188 -4.44 14.50 -4.64
C ALA A 188 -4.49 15.90 -5.30
N GLN A 189 -3.50 16.72 -5.01
CA GLN A 189 -3.23 18.06 -5.53
C GLN A 189 -4.41 19.04 -5.40
N MET A 190 -5.46 18.86 -6.19
CA MET A 190 -6.58 19.78 -6.32
C MET A 190 -7.88 19.22 -5.79
N HIS A 191 -8.73 20.11 -5.27
CA HIS A 191 -10.04 19.74 -4.78
C HIS A 191 -10.93 19.19 -5.90
N THR A 192 -11.54 18.03 -5.64
CA THR A 192 -12.68 17.53 -6.39
C THR A 192 -13.76 16.98 -5.45
N PRO A 193 -15.04 17.15 -5.78
CA PRO A 193 -16.14 16.56 -4.97
C PRO A 193 -16.01 15.05 -4.83
N HIS A 194 -15.46 14.39 -5.86
CA HIS A 194 -15.23 12.95 -5.87
C HIS A 194 -14.24 12.54 -4.76
N LEU A 195 -13.06 13.15 -4.70
CA LEU A 195 -12.03 12.86 -3.69
C LEU A 195 -12.50 13.26 -2.28
N ALA A 196 -13.24 14.38 -2.14
CA ALA A 196 -13.85 14.78 -0.88
C ALA A 196 -14.85 13.71 -0.36
N SER A 197 -15.62 13.09 -1.26
CA SER A 197 -16.53 11.99 -0.91
C SER A 197 -15.81 10.73 -0.39
N LEU A 198 -14.56 10.53 -0.78
CA LEU A 198 -13.69 9.44 -0.34
C LEU A 198 -12.92 9.75 0.96
N GLY A 199 -13.07 10.96 1.52
CA GLY A 199 -12.45 11.36 2.78
C GLY A 199 -11.29 12.33 2.64
N ALA A 200 -10.85 12.66 1.42
CA ALA A 200 -9.81 13.66 1.23
C ALA A 200 -10.31 15.06 1.66
N ARG A 201 -9.40 15.87 2.15
CA ARG A 201 -9.67 17.24 2.62
C ARG A 201 -8.59 18.21 2.18
N GLU A 202 -8.93 19.46 2.05
CA GLU A 202 -7.97 20.51 1.79
C GLU A 202 -7.22 20.91 3.07
N ILE A 203 -5.91 21.02 2.95
CA ILE A 203 -5.02 21.58 3.96
C ILE A 203 -4.34 22.84 3.43
N ALA A 204 -3.88 23.69 4.33
CA ALA A 204 -3.13 24.89 3.95
C ALA A 204 -1.71 24.52 3.48
N ASN A 205 -1.11 25.36 2.63
CA ASN A 205 0.23 25.12 2.07
C ASN A 205 1.32 24.93 3.15
N ASN A 206 1.25 25.69 4.26
CA ASN A 206 2.19 25.52 5.37
C ASN A 206 2.02 24.18 6.11
N GLU A 207 0.79 23.67 6.22
CA GLU A 207 0.51 22.32 6.77
C GLU A 207 1.07 21.25 5.83
N PHE A 208 0.87 21.41 4.52
CA PHE A 208 1.42 20.50 3.51
C PHE A 208 2.95 20.53 3.50
N ALA A 209 3.58 21.72 3.56
CA ALA A 209 5.03 21.85 3.66
C ALA A 209 5.58 21.12 4.90
N ALA A 210 4.92 21.23 6.06
CA ALA A 210 5.32 20.52 7.28
C ALA A 210 5.20 18.98 7.15
N LEU A 211 4.30 18.47 6.29
CA LEU A 211 4.27 17.04 5.95
C LEU A 211 5.50 16.66 5.12
N LEU A 212 5.89 17.50 4.16
CA LEU A 212 7.05 17.24 3.29
C LEU A 212 8.38 17.35 4.05
N GLU A 213 8.52 18.23 5.05
CA GLU A 213 9.73 18.34 5.87
C GLU A 213 10.12 17.03 6.57
N LYS A 214 9.15 16.15 6.82
CA LYS A 214 9.36 14.84 7.47
C LYS A 214 9.68 13.72 6.49
N GLN A 215 9.75 14.02 5.18
CA GLN A 215 10.04 13.00 4.17
C GLN A 215 11.48 12.48 4.29
N ASN A 216 11.64 11.21 4.00
CA ASN A 216 12.94 10.56 3.88
C ASN A 216 12.99 9.79 2.56
N PHE A 217 13.76 10.30 1.60
CA PHE A 217 13.86 9.70 0.27
C PHE A 217 14.33 8.24 0.28
N GLU A 218 15.14 7.85 1.26
CA GLU A 218 15.60 6.47 1.44
C GLU A 218 14.45 5.49 1.75
N ARG A 219 13.33 6.01 2.27
CA ARG A 219 12.12 5.21 2.52
C ARG A 219 11.23 5.06 1.29
N THR A 220 11.61 5.61 0.15
CA THR A 220 10.83 5.45 -1.08
C THR A 220 10.71 3.97 -1.42
N TYR A 221 9.48 3.46 -1.42
CA TYR A 221 9.19 2.08 -1.81
C TYR A 221 9.28 1.96 -3.33
N ARG A 222 10.44 1.54 -3.81
CA ARG A 222 10.82 1.53 -5.23
C ARG A 222 10.72 0.14 -5.84
N GLY A 223 10.67 0.11 -7.16
CA GLY A 223 10.64 -1.11 -7.96
C GLY A 223 9.21 -1.46 -8.38
N ARG A 224 9.02 -2.61 -8.99
CA ARG A 224 7.68 -3.09 -9.35
C ARG A 224 6.93 -3.52 -8.08
N TRP A 225 5.79 -2.91 -7.84
CA TRP A 225 4.91 -3.31 -6.77
C TRP A 225 4.18 -4.60 -7.12
N LYS A 226 3.80 -5.35 -6.10
CA LYS A 226 3.11 -6.62 -6.26
C LYS A 226 1.61 -6.44 -6.03
N SER A 227 0.83 -7.28 -6.69
CA SER A 227 -0.63 -7.15 -6.70
C SER A 227 -1.29 -7.41 -5.36
N HIS A 228 -0.64 -8.22 -4.49
CA HIS A 228 -1.20 -8.62 -3.21
C HIS A 228 -0.22 -8.38 -2.06
N SER A 229 -0.76 -8.01 -0.91
CA SER A 229 -0.01 -7.92 0.34
C SER A 229 -0.56 -8.94 1.34
N VAL A 230 0.33 -9.80 1.83
CA VAL A 230 0.01 -10.87 2.78
C VAL A 230 0.64 -10.58 4.12
N VAL A 231 -0.12 -10.72 5.18
CA VAL A 231 0.38 -10.61 6.55
C VAL A 231 0.50 -12.00 7.15
N LEU A 232 1.72 -12.38 7.48
CA LEU A 232 2.06 -13.67 8.08
C LEU A 232 2.44 -13.46 9.55
N LEU A 233 2.11 -14.44 10.38
CA LEU A 233 2.66 -14.59 11.72
C LEU A 233 3.52 -15.86 11.76
N LEU A 234 4.78 -15.71 12.09
CA LEU A 234 5.71 -16.80 12.33
C LEU A 234 5.78 -17.09 13.83
N GLY A 235 5.72 -18.37 14.23
CA GLY A 235 5.77 -18.75 15.63
C GLY A 235 6.46 -20.10 15.85
N GLY A 236 7.27 -20.25 16.92
CA GLY A 236 7.91 -21.51 17.24
C GLY A 236 8.50 -21.54 18.64
N ASN A 237 8.63 -22.75 19.21
CA ASN A 237 9.16 -22.94 20.57
C ASN A 237 10.15 -24.13 20.71
N GLU A 238 10.59 -24.73 19.60
CA GLU A 238 11.54 -25.85 19.66
C GLU A 238 12.85 -25.49 18.97
N GLY A 239 13.95 -26.08 19.45
CA GLY A 239 15.29 -25.97 18.90
C GLY A 239 15.89 -24.55 19.01
N ASP A 240 16.72 -24.18 18.06
CA ASP A 240 17.23 -22.80 17.95
C ASP A 240 16.15 -21.92 17.32
N ARG A 241 15.27 -21.37 18.16
CA ARG A 241 14.08 -20.61 17.78
C ARG A 241 14.42 -19.40 16.89
N VAL A 242 15.49 -18.64 17.24
CA VAL A 242 15.89 -17.45 16.49
C VAL A 242 16.40 -17.83 15.10
N GLN A 243 17.30 -18.80 15.03
CA GLN A 243 17.83 -19.26 13.74
C GLN A 243 16.76 -19.85 12.84
N THR A 244 15.80 -20.59 13.42
CA THR A 244 14.67 -21.16 12.67
C THR A 244 13.79 -20.06 12.10
N MET A 245 13.50 -19.00 12.87
CA MET A 245 12.72 -17.86 12.42
C MET A 245 13.41 -17.09 11.28
N LEU A 246 14.71 -16.82 11.40
CA LEU A 246 15.49 -16.18 10.33
C LEU A 246 15.50 -17.01 9.04
N ARG A 247 15.62 -18.34 9.16
CA ARG A 247 15.52 -19.25 8.01
C ARG A 247 14.13 -19.23 7.40
N ALA A 248 13.07 -19.22 8.22
CA ALA A 248 11.70 -19.13 7.75
C ALA A 248 11.46 -17.84 6.95
N ILE A 249 11.92 -16.68 7.43
CA ILE A 249 11.83 -15.39 6.71
C ILE A 249 12.58 -15.47 5.37
N THR A 250 13.77 -16.07 5.35
CA THR A 250 14.55 -16.26 4.11
C THR A 250 13.80 -17.10 3.10
N GLU A 251 13.15 -18.18 3.53
CA GLU A 251 12.36 -19.05 2.65
C GLU A 251 11.04 -18.36 2.21
N VAL A 252 10.41 -17.58 3.09
CA VAL A 252 9.26 -16.72 2.74
C VAL A 252 9.66 -15.74 1.63
N ALA A 253 10.77 -15.03 1.78
CA ALA A 253 11.28 -14.11 0.77
C ALA A 253 11.57 -14.80 -0.57
N ARG A 254 12.04 -16.03 -0.53
CA ARG A 254 12.38 -16.80 -1.73
C ARG A 254 11.20 -17.41 -2.44
N ARG A 255 10.19 -17.92 -1.70
CA ARG A 255 9.07 -18.73 -2.26
C ARG A 255 7.76 -17.99 -2.37
N ILE A 256 7.51 -17.01 -1.50
CA ILE A 256 6.21 -16.31 -1.44
C ILE A 256 6.31 -14.94 -2.10
N GLY A 257 7.26 -14.10 -1.70
CA GLY A 257 7.35 -12.75 -2.26
C GLY A 257 8.34 -11.84 -1.55
N THR A 258 8.25 -10.54 -1.84
CA THR A 258 9.14 -9.53 -1.26
C THR A 258 8.71 -9.20 0.16
N VAL A 259 9.61 -9.32 1.13
CA VAL A 259 9.33 -8.89 2.51
C VAL A 259 9.35 -7.37 2.59
N ALA A 260 8.18 -6.78 2.86
CA ALA A 260 7.97 -5.34 2.92
C ALA A 260 8.24 -4.76 4.33
N SER A 261 7.80 -5.47 5.38
CA SER A 261 8.08 -5.08 6.76
C SER A 261 8.13 -6.29 7.69
N ILE A 262 8.85 -6.14 8.81
CA ILE A 262 9.04 -7.18 9.82
C ILE A 262 8.94 -6.52 11.20
N SER A 263 8.20 -7.13 12.13
CA SER A 263 8.18 -6.71 13.54
C SER A 263 9.42 -7.16 14.30
N GLY A 264 9.62 -6.66 15.50
CA GLY A 264 10.48 -7.30 16.48
C GLY A 264 10.06 -8.74 16.76
N ILE A 265 10.93 -9.51 17.38
CA ILE A 265 10.64 -10.86 17.87
C ILE A 265 10.04 -10.75 19.28
N TYR A 266 8.88 -11.32 19.49
CA TYR A 266 8.18 -11.30 20.79
C TYR A 266 8.19 -12.67 21.45
N GLU A 267 8.53 -12.71 22.73
CA GLU A 267 8.49 -13.92 23.54
C GLU A 267 7.16 -14.01 24.29
N THR A 268 6.54 -15.21 24.27
CA THR A 268 5.24 -15.45 24.90
C THR A 268 5.18 -16.82 25.57
N ALA A 269 4.39 -16.93 26.63
CA ALA A 269 4.03 -18.22 27.18
C ALA A 269 3.22 -19.06 26.18
N PRO A 270 3.26 -20.41 26.27
CA PRO A 270 2.37 -21.26 25.48
C PRO A 270 0.89 -20.90 25.68
N TRP A 271 0.14 -20.80 24.59
CA TRP A 271 -1.26 -20.44 24.64
C TRP A 271 -2.16 -21.68 24.53
N GLY A 272 -2.97 -21.96 25.59
CA GLY A 272 -3.93 -23.06 25.60
C GLY A 272 -3.34 -24.45 25.86
N PHE A 273 -2.05 -24.57 26.22
CA PHE A 273 -1.38 -25.79 26.64
C PHE A 273 -0.13 -25.50 27.47
N GLU A 274 0.44 -26.50 28.12
CA GLU A 274 1.72 -26.38 28.86
C GLU A 274 2.86 -26.87 27.98
N ALA A 275 3.96 -26.10 27.93
CA ALA A 275 5.22 -26.48 27.29
C ALA A 275 6.41 -25.98 28.13
N GLU A 276 7.54 -26.67 28.03
CA GLU A 276 8.76 -26.30 28.73
C GLU A 276 9.39 -25.00 28.24
N GLN A 277 9.23 -24.71 26.94
CA GLN A 277 9.82 -23.53 26.31
C GLN A 277 8.73 -22.55 25.88
N THR A 278 9.05 -21.26 26.03
CA THR A 278 8.26 -20.14 25.53
C THR A 278 8.29 -20.08 24.00
N PHE A 279 7.26 -19.48 23.41
CA PHE A 279 7.20 -19.22 21.99
C PHE A 279 7.91 -17.92 21.63
N LEU A 280 8.55 -17.88 20.47
CA LEU A 280 8.89 -16.65 19.78
C LEU A 280 7.87 -16.42 18.67
N ASN A 281 7.40 -15.18 18.53
CA ASN A 281 6.43 -14.78 17.50
C ASN A 281 6.93 -13.54 16.78
N GLN A 282 6.73 -13.49 15.45
CA GLN A 282 7.12 -12.36 14.62
C GLN A 282 6.12 -12.17 13.48
N ALA A 283 5.66 -10.95 13.26
CA ALA A 283 4.80 -10.59 12.15
C ALA A 283 5.61 -10.11 10.94
N VAL A 284 5.17 -10.48 9.75
CA VAL A 284 5.83 -10.13 8.48
C VAL A 284 4.78 -9.71 7.48
N VAL A 285 4.98 -8.58 6.78
CA VAL A 285 4.23 -8.20 5.58
C VAL A 285 5.04 -8.61 4.36
N VAL A 286 4.39 -9.32 3.45
CA VAL A 286 4.99 -9.87 2.23
C VAL A 286 4.16 -9.45 1.02
N ASP A 287 4.80 -8.81 0.04
CA ASP A 287 4.18 -8.49 -1.23
C ASP A 287 4.40 -9.60 -2.25
N THR A 288 3.34 -10.02 -2.91
CA THR A 288 3.34 -11.19 -3.79
C THR A 288 2.41 -11.02 -4.99
N ASP A 289 2.69 -11.74 -6.09
CA ASP A 289 1.74 -11.93 -7.19
C ASP A 289 1.02 -13.30 -7.10
N GLN A 290 1.20 -14.03 -5.99
CA GLN A 290 0.61 -15.36 -5.79
C GLN A 290 -0.77 -15.25 -5.14
N GLU A 291 -1.67 -16.13 -5.55
CA GLU A 291 -2.99 -16.29 -4.94
C GLU A 291 -2.90 -16.84 -3.50
N ALA A 292 -3.90 -16.54 -2.66
CA ALA A 292 -3.91 -16.90 -1.23
C ALA A 292 -3.65 -18.39 -0.97
N TYR A 293 -4.19 -19.28 -1.80
CA TYR A 293 -3.96 -20.72 -1.67
C TYR A 293 -2.54 -21.16 -2.06
N GLU A 294 -1.89 -20.47 -2.98
CA GLU A 294 -0.49 -20.71 -3.31
C GLU A 294 0.42 -20.27 -2.16
N VAL A 295 0.13 -19.12 -1.57
CA VAL A 295 0.83 -18.64 -0.36
C VAL A 295 0.68 -19.65 0.77
N LEU A 296 -0.54 -20.15 1.04
CA LEU A 296 -0.77 -21.18 2.05
C LEU A 296 0.06 -22.44 1.76
N ARG A 297 0.04 -22.93 0.53
CA ARG A 297 0.82 -24.10 0.12
C ARG A 297 2.31 -23.92 0.40
N HIS A 298 2.89 -22.77 0.00
CA HIS A 298 4.29 -22.46 0.27
C HIS A 298 4.59 -22.32 1.77
N ALA A 299 3.72 -21.71 2.55
CA ALA A 299 3.88 -21.62 4.00
C ALA A 299 3.98 -23.03 4.63
N LEU A 300 3.07 -23.94 4.27
CA LEU A 300 3.07 -25.32 4.76
C LEU A 300 4.32 -26.12 4.28
N GLU A 301 4.81 -25.85 3.07
CA GLU A 301 6.05 -26.45 2.57
C GLU A 301 7.27 -25.95 3.35
N ILE A 302 7.34 -24.65 3.66
CA ILE A 302 8.42 -24.06 4.46
C ILE A 302 8.43 -24.64 5.88
N GLU A 303 7.26 -24.77 6.53
CA GLU A 303 7.14 -25.40 7.85
C GLU A 303 7.72 -26.82 7.83
N ARG A 304 7.30 -27.64 6.86
CA ARG A 304 7.80 -29.02 6.69
C ARG A 304 9.30 -29.08 6.47
N ASP A 305 9.84 -28.21 5.58
CA ASP A 305 11.26 -28.19 5.26
C ASP A 305 12.12 -27.72 6.43
N LEU A 306 11.52 -26.98 7.37
CA LEU A 306 12.15 -26.54 8.64
C LEU A 306 11.91 -27.51 9.81
N GLY A 307 11.37 -28.70 9.52
CA GLY A 307 11.29 -29.81 10.48
C GLY A 307 9.96 -29.97 11.21
N ARG A 308 8.90 -29.23 10.80
CA ARG A 308 7.57 -29.44 11.36
C ARG A 308 6.98 -30.76 10.89
N VAL A 309 6.68 -31.65 11.84
CA VAL A 309 5.98 -32.91 11.59
C VAL A 309 4.54 -32.78 12.08
N ARG A 310 3.58 -33.01 11.20
CA ARG A 310 2.15 -33.12 11.54
C ARG A 310 1.76 -34.57 11.69
N HIS A 311 1.29 -34.98 12.85
CA HIS A 311 0.82 -36.36 13.10
C HIS A 311 -0.66 -36.44 12.80
N GLU A 312 -1.08 -37.47 12.05
CA GLU A 312 -2.49 -37.75 11.80
C GLU A 312 -3.21 -38.02 13.12
N GLY A 313 -4.35 -37.34 13.35
CA GLY A 313 -5.15 -37.49 14.57
C GLY A 313 -4.72 -36.65 15.78
N GLN A 314 -3.67 -35.79 15.65
CA GLN A 314 -3.29 -34.87 16.71
C GLN A 314 -4.31 -33.71 16.80
N VAL A 315 -5.11 -33.72 17.89
CA VAL A 315 -6.06 -32.64 18.19
C VAL A 315 -5.44 -31.72 19.24
N GLY A 316 -5.36 -30.40 18.95
CA GLY A 316 -4.88 -29.39 19.90
C GLY A 316 -3.54 -28.77 19.53
N TYR A 317 -3.03 -27.94 20.47
CA TYR A 317 -1.75 -27.24 20.31
C TYR A 317 -0.59 -28.14 20.77
N ALA A 318 0.53 -28.06 20.08
CA ALA A 318 1.75 -28.77 20.41
C ALA A 318 2.98 -27.89 20.17
N SER A 319 4.08 -28.24 20.81
CA SER A 319 5.38 -27.66 20.53
C SER A 319 5.77 -27.91 19.08
N ARG A 320 6.47 -26.96 18.46
CA ARG A 320 6.86 -27.02 17.06
C ARG A 320 8.05 -26.11 16.74
N PRO A 321 8.89 -26.51 15.78
CA PRO A 321 10.02 -25.68 15.33
C PRO A 321 9.56 -24.34 14.75
N ILE A 322 8.50 -24.37 13.92
CA ILE A 322 7.93 -23.20 13.24
C ILE A 322 6.46 -23.43 12.85
N ASP A 323 5.69 -22.37 12.88
CA ASP A 323 4.33 -22.22 12.36
C ASP A 323 4.27 -20.95 11.53
N ILE A 324 3.58 -20.95 10.40
CA ILE A 324 3.42 -19.79 9.52
C ILE A 324 1.94 -19.60 9.23
N ASP A 325 1.30 -18.79 10.04
CA ASP A 325 -0.13 -18.47 9.91
C ASP A 325 -0.36 -17.33 8.93
N LEU A 326 -1.29 -17.49 7.96
CA LEU A 326 -1.81 -16.39 7.15
C LEU A 326 -2.82 -15.60 7.99
N ILE A 327 -2.48 -14.35 8.33
CA ILE A 327 -3.35 -13.49 9.13
C ILE A 327 -4.29 -12.67 8.25
N PHE A 328 -3.74 -11.99 7.25
CA PHE A 328 -4.48 -11.25 6.24
C PHE A 328 -3.92 -11.56 4.84
N TYR A 329 -4.77 -11.46 3.87
CA TYR A 329 -4.43 -11.41 2.45
C TYR A 329 -5.25 -10.28 1.84
N ASP A 330 -4.64 -9.12 1.60
CA ASP A 330 -5.34 -7.87 1.31
C ASP A 330 -6.52 -7.65 2.29
N ARG A 331 -7.69 -7.34 1.78
CA ARG A 331 -8.96 -7.34 2.54
C ARG A 331 -9.81 -8.59 2.33
N ALA A 332 -9.24 -9.66 1.84
CA ALA A 332 -9.98 -10.88 1.55
C ALA A 332 -10.71 -11.41 2.78
N VAL A 333 -11.95 -11.82 2.56
CA VAL A 333 -12.78 -12.55 3.53
C VAL A 333 -13.09 -13.90 2.92
N LEU A 334 -12.35 -14.92 3.34
CA LEU A 334 -12.53 -16.30 2.91
C LEU A 334 -13.02 -17.15 4.08
N ASP A 335 -13.93 -18.08 3.79
CA ASP A 335 -14.42 -19.05 4.78
C ASP A 335 -14.59 -20.41 4.09
N THR A 336 -13.46 -21.08 3.91
CA THR A 336 -13.40 -22.41 3.29
C THR A 336 -12.82 -23.42 4.26
N PRO A 337 -12.98 -24.73 4.02
CA PRO A 337 -12.42 -25.76 4.91
C PRO A 337 -10.90 -25.67 5.08
N ASP A 338 -10.19 -25.24 4.04
CA ASP A 338 -8.72 -25.25 4.01
C ASP A 338 -8.11 -23.89 4.37
N LEU A 339 -8.85 -22.78 4.18
CA LEU A 339 -8.35 -21.43 4.42
C LEU A 339 -9.45 -20.50 4.90
N GLN A 340 -9.25 -19.92 6.08
CA GLN A 340 -10.10 -18.87 6.64
C GLN A 340 -9.32 -17.56 6.77
N LEU A 341 -9.81 -16.49 6.14
CA LEU A 341 -9.23 -15.14 6.21
C LEU A 341 -10.30 -14.10 6.56
N PRO A 342 -9.98 -13.09 7.37
CA PRO A 342 -8.80 -13.04 8.25
C PRO A 342 -8.73 -14.24 9.18
N HIS A 343 -7.53 -14.55 9.69
CA HIS A 343 -7.34 -15.70 10.59
C HIS A 343 -8.37 -15.68 11.74
N PRO A 344 -9.17 -16.76 11.94
CA PRO A 344 -10.43 -16.70 12.68
C PRO A 344 -10.31 -16.40 14.17
N ARG A 345 -9.14 -16.49 14.77
CA ARG A 345 -8.89 -16.28 16.20
C ARG A 345 -7.86 -15.19 16.50
N MET A 346 -7.42 -14.43 15.50
CA MET A 346 -6.37 -13.44 15.69
C MET A 346 -6.72 -12.39 16.74
N GLN A 347 -7.99 -11.94 16.78
CA GLN A 347 -8.46 -10.88 17.68
C GLN A 347 -8.52 -11.31 19.16
N LEU A 348 -8.43 -12.61 19.42
CA LEU A 348 -8.46 -13.19 20.78
C LEU A 348 -7.05 -13.47 21.33
N ARG A 349 -6.00 -13.14 20.57
CA ARG A 349 -4.63 -13.57 20.86
C ARG A 349 -3.69 -12.37 20.88
N ARG A 350 -3.24 -12.01 22.08
CA ARG A 350 -2.33 -10.89 22.25
C ARG A 350 -0.98 -11.11 21.54
N PHE A 351 -0.48 -12.35 21.53
CA PHE A 351 0.76 -12.70 20.85
C PHE A 351 0.71 -12.55 19.32
N VAL A 352 -0.49 -12.50 18.72
CA VAL A 352 -0.72 -12.17 17.33
C VAL A 352 -0.80 -10.66 17.17
N LEU A 353 -1.63 -10.00 17.97
CA LEU A 353 -1.95 -8.57 17.81
C LEU A 353 -0.79 -7.64 18.16
N GLN A 354 0.06 -8.01 19.13
CA GLN A 354 1.17 -7.17 19.57
C GLN A 354 2.20 -6.94 18.46
N PRO A 355 2.76 -7.99 17.79
CA PRO A 355 3.67 -7.79 16.67
C PRO A 355 3.00 -7.16 15.44
N LEU A 356 1.71 -7.42 15.21
CA LEU A 356 0.95 -6.77 14.14
C LEU A 356 0.78 -5.27 14.38
N ALA A 357 0.47 -4.87 15.63
CA ALA A 357 0.29 -3.46 15.97
C ALA A 357 1.59 -2.64 15.87
N GLU A 358 2.75 -3.27 15.88
CA GLU A 358 4.03 -2.61 15.63
C GLU A 358 4.16 -2.18 14.16
N ILE A 359 3.73 -3.03 13.21
CA ILE A 359 4.01 -2.83 11.78
C ILE A 359 2.80 -2.35 10.97
N ILE A 360 1.58 -2.70 11.38
CA ILE A 360 0.32 -2.33 10.69
C ILE A 360 -0.76 -1.86 11.68
N PRO A 361 -0.48 -0.91 12.60
CA PRO A 361 -1.43 -0.50 13.65
C PRO A 361 -2.77 -0.01 13.11
N ASP A 362 -2.75 0.67 11.97
CA ASP A 362 -3.90 1.35 11.36
C ASP A 362 -4.65 0.48 10.34
N PHE A 363 -4.16 -0.73 10.04
CA PHE A 363 -4.85 -1.63 9.13
C PHE A 363 -6.21 -2.04 9.68
N LEU A 364 -7.26 -1.86 8.86
CA LEU A 364 -8.64 -2.11 9.26
C LEU A 364 -9.03 -3.57 9.02
N HIS A 365 -9.34 -4.28 10.08
CA HIS A 365 -9.81 -5.66 9.99
C HIS A 365 -11.11 -5.76 9.17
N PRO A 366 -11.14 -6.51 8.05
CA PRO A 366 -12.25 -6.46 7.10
C PRO A 366 -13.60 -6.95 7.64
N LYS A 367 -13.62 -7.81 8.68
CA LYS A 367 -14.86 -8.28 9.32
C LYS A 367 -15.32 -7.39 10.48
N PHE A 368 -14.39 -6.89 11.30
CA PHE A 368 -14.72 -6.17 12.53
C PHE A 368 -14.76 -4.66 12.36
N HIS A 369 -14.20 -4.14 11.28
CA HIS A 369 -14.09 -2.70 11.01
C HIS A 369 -13.39 -1.92 12.13
N LYS A 370 -12.41 -2.56 12.78
CA LYS A 370 -11.54 -2.01 13.82
C LYS A 370 -10.09 -2.09 13.35
N THR A 371 -9.28 -1.14 13.72
CA THR A 371 -7.84 -1.19 13.44
C THR A 371 -7.17 -2.27 14.28
N VAL A 372 -5.99 -2.73 13.85
CA VAL A 372 -5.19 -3.69 14.63
C VAL A 372 -4.88 -3.13 16.02
N ALA A 373 -4.55 -1.83 16.13
CA ALA A 373 -4.33 -1.16 17.41
C ALA A 373 -5.58 -1.18 18.31
N GLN A 374 -6.77 -0.95 17.76
CA GLN A 374 -8.03 -1.06 18.51
C GLN A 374 -8.30 -2.49 18.97
N LEU A 375 -8.10 -3.48 18.11
CA LEU A 375 -8.23 -4.89 18.47
C LEU A 375 -7.27 -5.27 19.60
N LEU A 376 -6.02 -4.79 19.56
CA LEU A 376 -5.05 -5.02 20.63
C LEU A 376 -5.50 -4.39 21.95
N SER A 377 -6.03 -3.16 21.92
CA SER A 377 -6.51 -2.47 23.11
C SER A 377 -7.73 -3.13 23.76
N GLU A 378 -8.55 -3.83 22.98
CA GLU A 378 -9.75 -4.55 23.41
C GLU A 378 -9.50 -6.04 23.67
N CYS A 379 -8.29 -6.54 23.41
CA CYS A 379 -7.97 -7.95 23.55
C CYS A 379 -8.03 -8.40 25.00
N SER A 380 -8.86 -9.40 25.28
CA SER A 380 -9.03 -9.98 26.61
C SER A 380 -7.93 -10.96 27.03
N ASP A 381 -7.00 -11.29 26.14
CA ASP A 381 -5.84 -12.11 26.45
C ASP A 381 -4.83 -11.28 27.26
N GLU A 382 -4.67 -11.62 28.54
CA GLU A 382 -3.74 -10.98 29.48
C GLU A 382 -2.34 -11.64 29.45
N GLY A 383 -2.12 -12.59 28.53
CA GLY A 383 -0.85 -13.29 28.39
C GLY A 383 0.32 -12.31 28.21
N ARG A 384 1.42 -12.56 28.91
CA ARG A 384 2.63 -11.75 28.81
C ARG A 384 3.23 -11.88 27.41
N VAL A 385 3.45 -10.76 26.74
CA VAL A 385 4.09 -10.64 25.44
C VAL A 385 5.20 -9.61 25.57
N GLU A 386 6.44 -10.04 25.44
CA GLU A 386 7.62 -9.19 25.65
C GLU A 386 8.48 -9.16 24.40
N LEU A 387 9.03 -7.99 24.11
CA LEU A 387 10.04 -7.86 23.05
C LEU A 387 11.29 -8.64 23.45
N PHE A 388 11.69 -9.57 22.60
CA PHE A 388 12.84 -10.43 22.80
C PHE A 388 14.07 -9.90 22.04
N LEU A 389 13.89 -9.47 20.79
CA LEU A 389 14.86 -8.84 19.90
C LEU A 389 14.18 -7.81 18.98
#